data_43c98fce8ece9b7692f9af9c9e49c822
#
_entry.id   43c98fce8ece9b7692f9af9c9e49c822
#
_cell.length_a   1.000
_cell.length_b   1.000
_cell.length_c   1.000
_cell.angle_alpha   90.00
_cell.angle_beta   90.00
_cell.angle_gamma   90.00
#
_symmetry.space_group_name_H-M   'P 1'
#
loop_
_entity.id
_entity.type
_entity.pdbx_description
1 polymer ?
#
loop_
_entity_poly.entity_id
_entity_poly.type
_entity_poly.pdbx_seq_one_letter_code
_entity_poly.pdbx_strand_id
1 'polypeptide(L)'
;MRFGTAELLRDADRPNAWMLSVDGVAQSYVDLDDPTNLEFDYVRRLGDLVDFLPPGPLDALHVGGAGCSLPRYVAATRPGSRQLVFDADEPLINLVREQLDLRSVPKLRVRIEDGRAGVRSRHDATADLIVIDAFERATLAGGLATVEFVTDVARVLRPGATMLANISDGPGLRFARRFLATLAEVFPHVVLLAEPSVLRGRRFGNLVLAASRLELPTAELTRRAASSPYPARVVHGDELRQLRGKAASVSDAEELPSPVPPDDVLGLF
;
A
#
# COMPACT_ATOMS: atom_id res chain seq x y z
N MET A 1 -19.31 -9.49 -4.49
CA MET A 1 -18.17 -9.17 -3.63
C MET A 1 -18.64 -8.89 -2.22
N ARG A 2 -17.77 -9.00 -1.23
CA ARG A 2 -18.11 -8.64 0.13
C ARG A 2 -18.40 -7.14 0.28
N PHE A 3 -17.72 -6.33 -0.52
CA PHE A 3 -17.74 -4.88 -0.40
C PHE A 3 -18.30 -4.14 -1.63
N GLY A 4 -18.96 -4.83 -2.55
CA GLY A 4 -19.55 -4.20 -3.74
C GLY A 4 -19.62 -5.12 -4.95
N THR A 5 -19.87 -4.57 -6.14
CA THR A 5 -19.87 -5.27 -7.41
C THR A 5 -18.54 -5.04 -8.14
N ALA A 6 -17.80 -6.11 -8.43
CA ALA A 6 -16.55 -5.98 -9.18
C ALA A 6 -16.78 -6.19 -10.68
N GLU A 7 -16.05 -5.41 -11.45
CA GLU A 7 -16.01 -5.47 -12.91
C GLU A 7 -14.55 -5.53 -13.38
N LEU A 8 -14.29 -6.31 -14.42
CA LEU A 8 -13.01 -6.32 -15.12
C LEU A 8 -13.17 -5.64 -16.46
N LEU A 9 -12.52 -4.53 -16.63
CA LEU A 9 -12.51 -3.73 -17.84
C LEU A 9 -11.19 -3.99 -18.58
N ARG A 10 -11.28 -4.47 -19.82
CA ARG A 10 -10.11 -4.73 -20.65
C ARG A 10 -9.53 -3.40 -21.16
N ASP A 11 -8.21 -3.28 -21.12
CA ASP A 11 -7.51 -2.14 -21.70
C ASP A 11 -7.63 -2.17 -23.23
N ALA A 12 -7.83 -0.99 -23.85
CA ALA A 12 -8.02 -0.87 -25.29
C ALA A 12 -6.72 -1.07 -26.09
N ASP A 13 -5.59 -0.64 -25.49
CA ASP A 13 -4.28 -0.65 -26.16
C ASP A 13 -3.42 -1.86 -25.75
N ARG A 14 -3.76 -2.52 -24.62
CA ARG A 14 -3.03 -3.66 -24.06
C ARG A 14 -3.97 -4.87 -23.88
N PRO A 15 -3.97 -5.82 -24.83
CA PRO A 15 -4.97 -6.89 -24.89
C PRO A 15 -5.04 -7.80 -23.66
N ASN A 16 -3.96 -7.92 -22.90
CA ASN A 16 -3.87 -8.74 -21.68
C ASN A 16 -3.76 -7.89 -20.40
N ALA A 17 -4.13 -6.61 -20.50
CA ALA A 17 -4.20 -5.73 -19.33
C ALA A 17 -5.65 -5.44 -18.95
N TRP A 18 -5.89 -5.32 -17.64
CA TRP A 18 -7.22 -5.27 -17.07
C TRP A 18 -7.27 -4.25 -15.91
N MET A 19 -8.30 -3.42 -15.94
CA MET A 19 -8.71 -2.60 -14.82
C MET A 19 -9.73 -3.37 -13.98
N LEU A 20 -9.44 -3.60 -12.72
CA LEU A 20 -10.41 -4.08 -11.74
C LEU A 20 -11.08 -2.88 -11.09
N SER A 21 -12.39 -2.81 -11.23
CA SER A 21 -13.23 -1.78 -10.61
C SER A 21 -14.19 -2.41 -9.60
N VAL A 22 -14.49 -1.74 -8.50
CA VAL A 22 -15.53 -2.12 -7.55
C VAL A 22 -16.46 -0.93 -7.35
N ASP A 23 -17.76 -1.13 -7.63
CA ASP A 23 -18.79 -0.08 -7.64
C ASP A 23 -18.38 1.16 -8.45
N GLY A 24 -17.71 0.94 -9.60
CA GLY A 24 -17.22 2.00 -10.48
C GLY A 24 -15.92 2.67 -10.04
N VAL A 25 -15.34 2.28 -8.89
CA VAL A 25 -14.06 2.79 -8.41
C VAL A 25 -12.93 1.85 -8.81
N ALA A 26 -11.94 2.37 -9.53
CA ALA A 26 -10.76 1.61 -9.93
C ALA A 26 -9.97 1.17 -8.69
N GLN A 27 -9.74 -0.14 -8.55
CA GLN A 27 -9.05 -0.74 -7.41
C GLN A 27 -7.65 -1.26 -7.79
N SER A 28 -7.50 -1.80 -8.99
CA SER A 28 -6.22 -2.33 -9.46
C SER A 28 -6.15 -2.29 -10.98
N TYR A 29 -4.95 -2.18 -11.49
CA TYR A 29 -4.62 -2.42 -12.89
C TYR A 29 -3.62 -3.56 -12.97
N VAL A 30 -3.88 -4.56 -13.78
CA VAL A 30 -3.04 -5.75 -13.94
C VAL A 30 -2.71 -5.93 -15.41
N ASP A 31 -1.44 -5.84 -15.75
CA ASP A 31 -0.90 -6.19 -17.05
C ASP A 31 -0.28 -7.59 -16.96
N LEU A 32 -0.89 -8.58 -17.63
CA LEU A 32 -0.46 -9.96 -17.57
C LEU A 32 0.80 -10.22 -18.42
N ASP A 33 1.05 -9.39 -19.43
CA ASP A 33 2.23 -9.49 -20.29
C ASP A 33 3.42 -8.76 -19.69
N ASP A 34 3.17 -7.69 -18.92
CA ASP A 34 4.21 -6.90 -18.25
C ASP A 34 3.84 -6.61 -16.78
N PRO A 35 4.15 -7.51 -15.84
CA PRO A 35 3.89 -7.28 -14.42
C PRO A 35 4.65 -6.08 -13.83
N THR A 36 5.60 -5.49 -14.56
CA THR A 36 6.33 -4.29 -14.13
C THR A 36 5.61 -2.99 -14.53
N ASN A 37 4.59 -3.08 -15.37
CA ASN A 37 3.73 -1.96 -15.72
C ASN A 37 2.75 -1.65 -14.57
N LEU A 38 3.14 -0.71 -13.72
CA LEU A 38 2.33 -0.23 -12.62
C LEU A 38 1.57 1.03 -13.08
N GLU A 39 0.29 0.91 -13.41
CA GLU A 39 -0.50 2.01 -13.97
C GLU A 39 -0.79 3.10 -12.94
N PHE A 40 -1.21 2.72 -11.73
CA PHE A 40 -1.54 3.69 -10.69
C PHE A 40 -0.29 4.33 -10.08
N ASP A 41 -0.33 5.63 -9.91
CA ASP A 41 0.76 6.44 -9.39
C ASP A 41 1.22 6.01 -7.99
N TYR A 42 0.29 5.62 -7.12
CA TYR A 42 0.64 5.16 -5.77
C TYR A 42 1.29 3.76 -5.80
N VAL A 43 0.86 2.87 -6.70
CA VAL A 43 1.48 1.54 -6.84
C VAL A 43 2.89 1.69 -7.41
N ARG A 44 3.12 2.63 -8.34
CA ARG A 44 4.48 2.98 -8.82
C ARG A 44 5.37 3.43 -7.67
N ARG A 45 4.88 4.29 -6.78
CA ARG A 45 5.62 4.73 -5.58
C ARG A 45 5.93 3.57 -4.64
N LEU A 46 5.00 2.63 -4.46
CA LEU A 46 5.26 1.39 -3.71
C LEU A 46 6.32 0.54 -4.42
N GLY A 47 6.26 0.39 -5.73
CA GLY A 47 7.28 -0.29 -6.55
C GLY A 47 8.65 0.36 -6.43
N ASP A 48 8.74 1.69 -6.53
CA ASP A 48 9.98 2.44 -6.32
C ASP A 48 10.59 2.16 -4.94
N LEU A 49 9.76 2.11 -3.89
CA LEU A 49 10.23 1.76 -2.53
C LEU A 49 10.74 0.32 -2.45
N VAL A 50 10.08 -0.63 -3.13
CA VAL A 50 10.54 -2.03 -3.22
C VAL A 50 11.90 -2.11 -3.93
N ASP A 51 12.13 -1.32 -4.97
CA ASP A 51 13.39 -1.29 -5.72
C ASP A 51 14.58 -0.85 -4.86
N PHE A 52 14.35 0.00 -3.87
CA PHE A 52 15.37 0.48 -2.93
C PHE A 52 15.63 -0.44 -1.73
N LEU A 53 14.87 -1.52 -1.58
CA LEU A 53 15.18 -2.54 -0.56
C LEU A 53 16.48 -3.28 -0.94
N PRO A 54 17.16 -3.91 0.03
CA PRO A 54 18.35 -4.72 -0.25
C PRO A 54 18.11 -5.71 -1.39
N PRO A 55 19.11 -5.97 -2.26
CA PRO A 55 18.95 -6.85 -3.41
C PRO A 55 18.67 -8.30 -2.98
N GLY A 56 17.96 -9.03 -3.85
CA GLY A 56 17.63 -10.44 -3.65
C GLY A 56 16.15 -10.70 -3.41
N PRO A 57 15.78 -11.96 -3.16
CA PRO A 57 14.41 -12.35 -2.89
C PRO A 57 13.92 -11.83 -1.53
N LEU A 58 12.63 -11.58 -1.43
CA LEU A 58 11.96 -11.07 -0.23
C LEU A 58 10.98 -12.11 0.35
N ASP A 59 10.89 -12.15 1.67
CA ASP A 59 9.73 -12.68 2.37
C ASP A 59 8.75 -11.53 2.61
N ALA A 60 7.71 -11.44 1.79
CA ALA A 60 6.78 -10.31 1.82
C ALA A 60 5.38 -10.72 2.31
N LEU A 61 4.78 -9.87 3.14
CA LEU A 61 3.38 -9.95 3.53
C LEU A 61 2.63 -8.76 2.93
N HIS A 62 1.44 -9.00 2.40
CA HIS A 62 0.57 -7.97 1.88
C HIS A 62 -0.78 -8.03 2.61
N VAL A 63 -1.20 -6.92 3.18
CA VAL A 63 -2.53 -6.73 3.78
C VAL A 63 -3.39 -6.01 2.77
N GLY A 64 -4.37 -6.73 2.20
CA GLY A 64 -5.06 -6.33 0.99
C GLY A 64 -4.23 -6.62 -0.26
N GLY A 65 -4.79 -6.35 -1.39
CA GLY A 65 -4.06 -6.55 -2.64
C GLY A 65 -4.92 -6.55 -3.89
N ALA A 66 -6.23 -6.67 -3.74
CA ALA A 66 -7.19 -6.69 -4.85
C ALA A 66 -6.68 -7.51 -6.06
N GLY A 67 -6.29 -6.86 -7.19
CA GLY A 67 -5.71 -7.52 -8.37
C GLY A 67 -4.29 -8.06 -8.18
N CYS A 68 -3.66 -7.83 -7.03
CA CYS A 68 -2.28 -8.24 -6.71
C CYS A 68 -1.22 -7.62 -7.64
N SER A 69 -1.39 -6.37 -8.08
CA SER A 69 -0.45 -5.69 -8.98
C SER A 69 0.96 -5.59 -8.36
N LEU A 70 1.07 -5.12 -7.13
CA LEU A 70 2.36 -5.04 -6.44
C LEU A 70 2.98 -6.43 -6.13
N PRO A 71 2.24 -7.44 -5.66
CA PRO A 71 2.77 -8.81 -5.56
C PRO A 71 3.31 -9.38 -6.88
N ARG A 72 2.68 -9.09 -8.02
CA ARG A 72 3.16 -9.48 -9.35
C ARG A 72 4.45 -8.76 -9.71
N TYR A 73 4.52 -7.45 -9.44
CA TYR A 73 5.73 -6.66 -9.59
C TYR A 73 6.91 -7.23 -8.78
N VAL A 74 6.67 -7.55 -7.50
CA VAL A 74 7.70 -8.17 -6.64
C VAL A 74 8.13 -9.52 -7.19
N ALA A 75 7.23 -10.36 -7.68
CA ALA A 75 7.58 -11.65 -8.27
C ALA A 75 8.46 -11.50 -9.52
N ALA A 76 8.20 -10.48 -10.35
CA ALA A 76 8.93 -10.19 -11.58
C ALA A 76 10.31 -9.56 -11.32
N THR A 77 10.39 -8.58 -10.41
CA THR A 77 11.62 -7.80 -10.16
C THR A 77 12.52 -8.42 -9.08
N ARG A 78 11.96 -9.27 -8.21
CA ARG A 78 12.65 -9.94 -7.10
C ARG A 78 12.46 -11.46 -7.19
N PRO A 79 12.98 -12.13 -8.23
CA PRO A 79 12.74 -13.55 -8.46
C PRO A 79 13.17 -14.39 -7.26
N GLY A 80 12.34 -15.38 -6.92
CA GLY A 80 12.55 -16.23 -5.76
C GLY A 80 11.85 -15.77 -4.48
N SER A 81 11.28 -14.56 -4.46
CA SER A 81 10.52 -14.03 -3.32
C SER A 81 9.35 -14.94 -2.93
N ARG A 82 9.12 -15.07 -1.63
CA ARG A 82 7.96 -15.75 -1.07
C ARG A 82 6.98 -14.70 -0.58
N GLN A 83 5.77 -14.76 -1.08
CA GLN A 83 4.77 -13.73 -0.81
C GLN A 83 3.49 -14.35 -0.25
N LEU A 84 2.90 -13.69 0.74
CA LEU A 84 1.63 -14.03 1.33
C LEU A 84 0.73 -12.80 1.37
N VAL A 85 -0.41 -12.90 0.72
CA VAL A 85 -1.47 -11.89 0.75
C VAL A 85 -2.54 -12.31 1.74
N PHE A 86 -3.00 -11.41 2.57
CA PHE A 86 -4.21 -11.53 3.39
C PHE A 86 -5.28 -10.62 2.79
N ASP A 87 -6.38 -11.20 2.37
CA ASP A 87 -7.52 -10.46 1.83
C ASP A 87 -8.82 -11.07 2.35
N ALA A 88 -9.72 -10.23 2.82
CA ALA A 88 -10.99 -10.70 3.43
C ALA A 88 -12.10 -10.91 2.40
N ASP A 89 -11.93 -10.46 1.15
CA ASP A 89 -12.94 -10.58 0.09
C ASP A 89 -12.71 -11.85 -0.76
N GLU A 90 -13.24 -12.97 -0.27
CA GLU A 90 -13.12 -14.26 -0.97
C GLU A 90 -13.68 -14.22 -2.40
N PRO A 91 -14.87 -13.66 -2.68
CA PRO A 91 -15.37 -13.54 -4.05
C PRO A 91 -14.45 -12.73 -4.98
N LEU A 92 -13.84 -11.66 -4.48
CA LEU A 92 -12.87 -10.85 -5.24
C LEU A 92 -11.64 -11.69 -5.60
N ILE A 93 -11.06 -12.35 -4.62
CA ILE A 93 -9.86 -13.18 -4.83
C ILE A 93 -10.15 -14.34 -5.78
N ASN A 94 -11.34 -14.94 -5.73
CA ASN A 94 -11.72 -15.99 -6.67
C ASN A 94 -11.84 -15.44 -8.10
N LEU A 95 -12.45 -14.27 -8.30
CA LEU A 95 -12.47 -13.59 -9.60
C LEU A 95 -11.04 -13.36 -10.14
N VAL A 96 -10.14 -12.83 -9.30
CA VAL A 96 -8.75 -12.56 -9.69
C VAL A 96 -7.97 -13.85 -10.00
N ARG A 97 -8.22 -14.93 -9.27
CA ARG A 97 -7.63 -16.26 -9.54
C ARG A 97 -8.08 -16.82 -10.88
N GLU A 98 -9.34 -16.64 -11.24
CA GLU A 98 -9.94 -17.22 -12.44
C GLU A 98 -9.68 -16.40 -13.70
N GLN A 99 -9.73 -15.07 -13.59
CA GLN A 99 -9.71 -14.17 -14.74
C GLN A 99 -8.34 -13.51 -14.97
N LEU A 100 -7.52 -13.37 -13.93
CA LEU A 100 -6.23 -12.69 -13.99
C LEU A 100 -5.06 -13.63 -13.67
N ASP A 101 -5.21 -14.91 -13.87
CA ASP A 101 -4.16 -15.94 -13.73
C ASP A 101 -3.27 -15.77 -12.49
N LEU A 102 -3.89 -15.50 -11.34
CA LEU A 102 -3.14 -15.26 -10.09
C LEU A 102 -2.32 -16.49 -9.66
N ARG A 103 -2.74 -17.68 -10.07
CA ARG A 103 -2.07 -18.94 -9.70
C ARG A 103 -0.73 -19.13 -10.38
N SER A 104 -0.48 -18.46 -11.51
CA SER A 104 0.80 -18.53 -12.24
C SER A 104 1.90 -17.71 -11.56
N VAL A 105 1.56 -16.78 -10.64
CA VAL A 105 2.55 -15.93 -9.97
C VAL A 105 3.42 -16.78 -9.03
N PRO A 106 4.74 -16.86 -9.28
CA PRO A 106 5.62 -17.77 -8.53
C PRO A 106 5.63 -17.48 -7.04
N LYS A 107 5.47 -18.51 -6.22
CA LYS A 107 5.58 -18.46 -4.75
C LYS A 107 4.65 -17.43 -4.08
N LEU A 108 3.60 -16.99 -4.76
CA LEU A 108 2.53 -16.18 -4.21
C LEU A 108 1.45 -17.09 -3.60
N ARG A 109 1.05 -16.79 -2.38
CA ARG A 109 -0.09 -17.43 -1.70
C ARG A 109 -1.06 -16.36 -1.26
N VAL A 110 -2.36 -16.65 -1.35
CA VAL A 110 -3.42 -15.78 -0.83
C VAL A 110 -4.23 -16.56 0.19
N ARG A 111 -4.37 -15.98 1.38
CA ARG A 111 -5.28 -16.43 2.43
C ARG A 111 -6.48 -15.51 2.49
N ILE A 112 -7.66 -16.12 2.52
CA ILE A 112 -8.90 -15.41 2.79
C ILE A 112 -8.99 -15.22 4.30
N GLU A 113 -8.51 -14.07 4.75
CA GLU A 113 -8.35 -13.78 6.18
C GLU A 113 -8.32 -12.27 6.38
N ASP A 114 -8.81 -11.81 7.53
CA ASP A 114 -8.61 -10.42 7.95
C ASP A 114 -7.11 -10.09 8.05
N GLY A 115 -6.71 -8.98 7.45
CA GLY A 115 -5.29 -8.63 7.32
C GLY A 115 -4.60 -8.41 8.66
N ARG A 116 -5.30 -7.82 9.64
CA ARG A 116 -4.75 -7.61 10.98
C ARG A 116 -4.57 -8.92 11.72
N ALA A 117 -5.57 -9.80 11.68
CA ALA A 117 -5.47 -11.14 12.24
C ALA A 117 -4.36 -11.96 11.57
N GLY A 118 -4.25 -11.84 10.23
CA GLY A 118 -3.20 -12.48 9.45
C GLY A 118 -1.80 -12.07 9.89
N VAL A 119 -1.52 -10.77 10.02
CA VAL A 119 -0.23 -10.28 10.53
C VAL A 119 0.02 -10.74 11.96
N ARG A 120 -0.96 -10.62 12.85
CA ARG A 120 -0.85 -11.02 14.25
C ARG A 120 -0.51 -12.49 14.42
N SER A 121 -0.97 -13.36 13.52
CA SER A 121 -0.70 -14.81 13.52
C SER A 121 0.74 -15.18 13.11
N ARG A 122 1.54 -14.22 12.60
CA ARG A 122 2.91 -14.50 12.14
C ARG A 122 3.91 -14.52 13.29
N HIS A 123 4.95 -15.32 13.11
CA HIS A 123 6.09 -15.35 14.03
C HIS A 123 6.92 -14.08 13.90
N ASP A 124 7.65 -13.76 14.95
CA ASP A 124 8.56 -12.62 15.01
C ASP A 124 9.66 -12.73 13.96
N ALA A 125 10.08 -11.59 13.40
CA ALA A 125 11.22 -11.47 12.49
C ALA A 125 11.16 -12.46 11.30
N THR A 126 10.01 -12.58 10.64
CA THR A 126 9.82 -13.49 9.48
C THR A 126 9.65 -12.77 8.14
N ALA A 127 9.43 -11.46 8.12
CA ALA A 127 9.19 -10.69 6.90
C ALA A 127 10.28 -9.65 6.65
N ASP A 128 10.66 -9.50 5.37
CA ASP A 128 11.54 -8.44 4.86
C ASP A 128 10.74 -7.21 4.44
N LEU A 129 9.47 -7.42 4.12
CA LEU A 129 8.54 -6.40 3.66
C LEU A 129 7.14 -6.70 4.17
N ILE A 130 6.46 -5.68 4.70
CA ILE A 130 5.01 -5.73 4.95
C ILE A 130 4.38 -4.53 4.26
N VAL A 131 3.38 -4.79 3.40
CA VAL A 131 2.64 -3.78 2.66
C VAL A 131 1.21 -3.72 3.18
N ILE A 132 0.73 -2.53 3.51
CA ILE A 132 -0.64 -2.25 3.92
C ILE A 132 -1.31 -1.48 2.78
N ASP A 133 -2.20 -2.16 2.06
CA ASP A 133 -2.96 -1.60 0.91
C ASP A 133 -4.35 -2.23 0.88
N ALA A 134 -5.08 -2.10 2.00
CA ALA A 134 -6.39 -2.68 2.21
C ALA A 134 -7.44 -1.60 2.41
N PHE A 135 -8.33 -1.48 1.44
CA PHE A 135 -9.41 -0.51 1.43
C PHE A 135 -10.77 -1.20 1.45
N GLU A 136 -11.65 -0.71 2.29
CA GLU A 136 -13.07 -1.02 2.27
C GLU A 136 -13.80 0.19 1.68
N ARG A 137 -14.40 0.07 0.49
CA ARG A 137 -15.08 1.18 -0.19
C ARG A 137 -14.26 2.49 -0.22
N ALA A 138 -13.01 2.40 -0.64
CA ALA A 138 -12.07 3.53 -0.71
C ALA A 138 -11.62 4.14 0.62
N THR A 139 -11.86 3.50 1.77
CA THR A 139 -11.32 3.90 3.07
C THR A 139 -10.42 2.81 3.63
N LEU A 140 -9.28 3.19 4.22
CA LEU A 140 -8.46 2.26 4.97
C LEU A 140 -9.21 1.84 6.24
N ALA A 141 -9.29 0.54 6.51
CA ALA A 141 -9.92 0.03 7.72
C ALA A 141 -9.20 0.59 8.97
N GLY A 142 -9.96 1.20 9.90
CA GLY A 142 -9.41 1.95 11.03
C GLY A 142 -8.46 1.15 11.91
N GLY A 143 -8.71 -0.15 12.08
CA GLY A 143 -7.85 -1.06 12.83
C GLY A 143 -6.45 -1.28 12.25
N LEU A 144 -6.17 -0.83 11.02
CA LEU A 144 -4.86 -0.92 10.37
C LEU A 144 -3.98 0.34 10.60
N ALA A 145 -4.51 1.35 11.30
CA ALA A 145 -3.79 2.59 11.59
C ALA A 145 -3.41 2.75 13.07
N THR A 146 -3.64 1.73 13.91
CA THR A 146 -3.44 1.80 15.36
C THR A 146 -2.01 1.44 15.77
N VAL A 147 -1.57 1.97 16.93
CA VAL A 147 -0.25 1.66 17.51
C VAL A 147 -0.09 0.16 17.74
N GLU A 148 -1.15 -0.50 18.20
CA GLU A 148 -1.16 -1.94 18.47
C GLU A 148 -0.90 -2.74 17.19
N PHE A 149 -1.57 -2.39 16.09
CA PHE A 149 -1.34 -3.06 14.80
C PHE A 149 0.06 -2.77 14.24
N VAL A 150 0.50 -1.52 14.26
CA VAL A 150 1.84 -1.15 13.79
C VAL A 150 2.94 -1.80 14.64
N THR A 151 2.68 -2.03 15.93
CA THR A 151 3.57 -2.80 16.81
C THR A 151 3.64 -4.28 16.39
N ASP A 152 2.51 -4.90 16.05
CA ASP A 152 2.49 -6.26 15.50
C ASP A 152 3.25 -6.33 14.16
N VAL A 153 3.10 -5.34 13.27
CA VAL A 153 3.87 -5.23 12.03
C VAL A 153 5.38 -5.16 12.34
N ALA A 154 5.79 -4.29 13.26
CA ALA A 154 7.19 -4.12 13.64
C ALA A 154 7.80 -5.38 14.31
N ARG A 155 6.99 -6.18 14.99
CA ARG A 155 7.38 -7.48 15.57
C ARG A 155 7.66 -8.52 14.48
N VAL A 156 6.80 -8.57 13.47
CA VAL A 156 6.90 -9.54 12.36
C VAL A 156 8.02 -9.19 11.40
N LEU A 157 8.34 -7.91 11.24
CA LEU A 157 9.46 -7.46 10.42
C LEU A 157 10.80 -7.87 11.01
N ARG A 158 11.71 -8.36 10.15
CA ARG A 158 13.11 -8.59 10.52
C ARG A 158 13.80 -7.27 10.90
N PRO A 159 14.90 -7.31 11.67
CA PRO A 159 15.75 -6.14 11.85
C PRO A 159 16.15 -5.54 10.49
N GLY A 160 15.89 -4.25 10.30
CA GLY A 160 16.19 -3.56 9.04
C GLY A 160 15.18 -3.70 7.91
N ALA A 161 14.13 -4.48 8.12
CA ALA A 161 13.04 -4.63 7.17
C ALA A 161 12.11 -3.40 7.15
N THR A 162 11.24 -3.32 6.15
CA THR A 162 10.45 -2.12 5.87
C THR A 162 8.94 -2.42 5.85
N MET A 163 8.17 -1.55 6.49
CA MET A 163 6.73 -1.44 6.30
C MET A 163 6.44 -0.40 5.23
N LEU A 164 5.55 -0.72 4.28
CA LEU A 164 4.95 0.22 3.35
C LEU A 164 3.46 0.33 3.63
N ALA A 165 2.89 1.51 3.43
CA ALA A 165 1.45 1.72 3.55
C ALA A 165 0.95 2.68 2.47
N ASN A 166 -0.18 2.35 1.86
CA ASN A 166 -0.98 3.25 1.06
C ASN A 166 -2.16 3.73 1.92
N ILE A 167 -2.32 5.02 2.03
CA ILE A 167 -3.47 5.64 2.68
C ILE A 167 -4.06 6.69 1.75
N SER A 168 -5.31 7.05 1.96
CA SER A 168 -5.96 8.17 1.27
C SER A 168 -6.34 9.27 2.26
N ASP A 169 -6.17 10.53 1.87
CA ASP A 169 -6.56 11.67 2.69
C ASP A 169 -6.88 12.89 1.81
N GLY A 170 -7.51 13.90 2.40
CA GLY A 170 -7.94 15.12 1.74
C GLY A 170 -7.40 16.38 2.42
N PRO A 171 -8.04 17.54 2.16
CA PRO A 171 -7.64 18.81 2.74
C PRO A 171 -7.45 18.75 4.26
N GLY A 172 -6.30 19.24 4.71
CA GLY A 172 -5.91 19.23 6.13
C GLY A 172 -5.13 18.01 6.58
N LEU A 173 -5.13 16.90 5.83
CA LEU A 173 -4.35 15.68 6.06
C LEU A 173 -4.50 15.14 7.50
N ARG A 174 -5.74 15.14 8.02
CA ARG A 174 -6.01 14.81 9.42
C ARG A 174 -5.68 13.35 9.74
N PHE A 175 -6.10 12.44 8.86
CA PHE A 175 -5.82 11.02 9.02
C PHE A 175 -4.32 10.76 8.88
N ALA A 176 -3.70 11.27 7.82
CA ALA A 176 -2.27 11.12 7.55
C ALA A 176 -1.40 11.61 8.72
N ARG A 177 -1.72 12.77 9.30
CA ARG A 177 -0.99 13.31 10.47
C ARG A 177 -1.08 12.40 11.68
N ARG A 178 -2.24 11.80 11.94
CA ARG A 178 -2.44 10.87 13.04
C ARG A 178 -1.73 9.54 12.79
N PHE A 179 -1.82 9.03 11.56
CA PHE A 179 -1.08 7.82 11.20
C PHE A 179 0.44 8.03 11.23
N LEU A 180 0.94 9.20 10.83
CA LEU A 180 2.34 9.58 11.03
C LEU A 180 2.75 9.60 12.51
N ALA A 181 1.87 10.04 13.40
CA ALA A 181 2.12 9.99 14.84
C ALA A 181 2.18 8.54 15.34
N THR A 182 1.28 7.67 14.88
CA THR A 182 1.30 6.23 15.16
C THR A 182 2.61 5.59 14.69
N LEU A 183 3.02 5.83 13.45
CA LEU A 183 4.26 5.26 12.90
C LEU A 183 5.48 5.72 13.69
N ALA A 184 5.52 6.99 14.09
CA ALA A 184 6.65 7.58 14.81
C ALA A 184 6.81 7.05 16.25
N GLU A 185 5.79 6.42 16.85
CA GLU A 185 5.92 5.73 18.14
C GLU A 185 6.67 4.40 18.01
N VAL A 186 6.61 3.78 16.82
CA VAL A 186 7.13 2.42 16.62
C VAL A 186 8.40 2.39 15.76
N PHE A 187 8.50 3.31 14.80
CA PHE A 187 9.61 3.37 13.85
C PHE A 187 10.35 4.71 13.93
N PRO A 188 11.69 4.69 14.09
CA PRO A 188 12.49 5.91 14.12
C PRO A 188 12.61 6.60 12.76
N HIS A 189 12.47 5.84 11.65
CA HIS A 189 12.62 6.36 10.31
C HIS A 189 11.32 6.18 9.55
N VAL A 190 10.72 7.31 9.15
CA VAL A 190 9.48 7.35 8.38
C VAL A 190 9.65 8.34 7.23
N VAL A 191 9.20 7.95 6.04
CA VAL A 191 9.10 8.83 4.87
C VAL A 191 7.70 8.78 4.31
N LEU A 192 7.27 9.86 3.67
CA LEU A 192 5.98 9.99 3.01
C LEU A 192 6.21 10.49 1.58
N LEU A 193 5.58 9.82 0.63
CA LEU A 193 5.56 10.19 -0.78
C LEU A 193 4.13 10.52 -1.19
N ALA A 194 3.92 11.70 -1.76
CA ALA A 194 2.63 12.07 -2.30
C ALA A 194 2.77 13.15 -3.38
N GLU A 195 1.72 13.29 -4.18
CA GLU A 195 1.63 14.37 -5.14
C GLU A 195 1.64 15.73 -4.41
N PRO A 196 2.35 16.75 -4.94
CA PRO A 196 2.40 18.08 -4.31
C PRO A 196 1.05 18.75 -4.08
N SER A 197 0.05 18.46 -4.90
CA SER A 197 -1.31 19.01 -4.73
C SER A 197 -2.04 18.41 -3.53
N VAL A 198 -1.85 17.10 -3.27
CA VAL A 198 -2.37 16.39 -2.09
C VAL A 198 -1.70 16.92 -0.82
N LEU A 199 -0.36 17.02 -0.82
CA LEU A 199 0.40 17.56 0.32
C LEU A 199 0.01 18.99 0.70
N ARG A 200 -0.35 19.79 -0.29
CA ARG A 200 -0.86 21.16 -0.06
C ARG A 200 -2.34 21.22 0.32
N GLY A 201 -3.00 20.09 0.47
CA GLY A 201 -4.43 20.00 0.79
C GLY A 201 -5.34 20.60 -0.28
N ARG A 202 -4.93 20.57 -1.55
CA ARG A 202 -5.72 21.13 -2.67
C ARG A 202 -6.66 20.08 -3.29
N ARG A 203 -6.36 18.81 -3.09
CA ARG A 203 -7.19 17.70 -3.56
C ARG A 203 -7.07 16.49 -2.63
N PHE A 204 -8.03 15.61 -2.72
CA PHE A 204 -7.97 14.26 -2.15
C PHE A 204 -7.00 13.38 -2.96
N GLY A 205 -6.32 12.44 -2.33
CA GLY A 205 -5.47 11.50 -3.05
C GLY A 205 -4.68 10.56 -2.13
N ASN A 206 -3.90 9.69 -2.77
CA ASN A 206 -3.09 8.69 -2.08
C ASN A 206 -1.80 9.31 -1.52
N LEU A 207 -1.43 8.81 -0.34
CA LEU A 207 -0.14 9.06 0.30
C LEU A 207 0.49 7.71 0.59
N VAL A 208 1.72 7.52 0.10
CA VAL A 208 2.50 6.30 0.35
C VAL A 208 3.49 6.58 1.45
N LEU A 209 3.53 5.69 2.45
CA LEU A 209 4.45 5.80 3.57
C LEU A 209 5.39 4.60 3.59
N ALA A 210 6.63 4.84 3.99
CA ALA A 210 7.57 3.78 4.35
C ALA A 210 8.08 4.04 5.76
N ALA A 211 8.18 2.98 6.55
CA ALA A 211 8.67 3.02 7.92
C ALA A 211 9.64 1.87 8.18
N SER A 212 10.76 2.15 8.84
CA SER A 212 11.80 1.16 9.15
C SER A 212 12.55 1.53 10.43
N ARG A 213 13.23 0.53 11.02
CA ARG A 213 14.20 0.75 12.10
C ARG A 213 15.57 1.23 11.61
N LEU A 214 15.85 1.08 10.30
CA LEU A 214 17.04 1.61 9.64
C LEU A 214 16.71 2.82 8.78
N GLU A 215 17.70 3.64 8.51
CA GLU A 215 17.56 4.79 7.63
C GLU A 215 17.07 4.36 6.23
N LEU A 216 16.14 5.13 5.71
CA LEU A 216 15.60 4.96 4.37
C LEU A 216 16.41 5.82 3.37
N PRO A 217 16.59 5.39 2.12
CA PRO A 217 17.43 6.09 1.13
C PRO A 217 16.71 7.32 0.56
N THR A 218 16.48 8.33 1.40
CA THR A 218 15.65 9.50 1.09
C THR A 218 16.16 10.34 -0.07
N ALA A 219 17.49 10.43 -0.26
CA ALA A 219 18.08 11.17 -1.37
C ALA A 219 17.77 10.49 -2.72
N GLU A 220 17.93 9.17 -2.78
CA GLU A 220 17.62 8.35 -3.95
C GLU A 220 16.14 8.37 -4.28
N LEU A 221 15.30 8.19 -3.26
CA LEU A 221 13.84 8.26 -3.38
C LEU A 221 13.39 9.63 -3.91
N THR A 222 14.00 10.71 -3.43
CA THR A 222 13.69 12.07 -3.90
C THR A 222 14.02 12.24 -5.38
N ARG A 223 15.19 11.75 -5.84
CA ARG A 223 15.55 11.79 -7.25
C ARG A 223 14.60 10.97 -8.12
N ARG A 224 14.29 9.74 -7.69
CA ARG A 224 13.37 8.84 -8.39
C ARG A 224 11.97 9.45 -8.49
N ALA A 225 11.43 9.95 -7.38
CA ALA A 225 10.09 10.55 -7.33
C ALA A 225 9.99 11.81 -8.21
N ALA A 226 11.04 12.62 -8.29
CA ALA A 226 11.07 13.82 -9.14
C ALA A 226 11.15 13.51 -10.65
N SER A 227 11.77 12.39 -11.04
CA SER A 227 11.92 11.96 -12.42
C SER A 227 10.79 11.05 -12.92
N SER A 228 9.85 10.70 -12.06
CA SER A 228 8.68 9.88 -12.42
C SER A 228 7.75 10.61 -13.39
N PRO A 229 7.06 9.91 -14.30
CA PRO A 229 5.94 10.47 -15.07
C PRO A 229 4.84 11.08 -14.19
N TYR A 230 4.72 10.59 -12.95
CA TYR A 230 3.79 11.10 -11.92
C TYR A 230 4.61 11.64 -10.73
N PRO A 231 5.13 12.89 -10.83
CA PRO A 231 6.05 13.43 -9.84
C PRO A 231 5.45 13.47 -8.43
N ALA A 232 6.25 13.04 -7.46
CA ALA A 232 5.89 13.10 -6.05
C ALA A 232 6.95 13.86 -5.26
N ARG A 233 6.54 14.42 -4.12
CA ARG A 233 7.48 14.88 -3.09
C ARG A 233 7.74 13.76 -2.10
N VAL A 234 8.98 13.65 -1.69
CA VAL A 234 9.41 12.82 -0.56
C VAL A 234 9.55 13.76 0.64
N VAL A 235 8.75 13.51 1.66
CA VAL A 235 8.73 14.27 2.91
C VAL A 235 9.34 13.41 4.02
N HIS A 236 10.36 13.91 4.69
CA HIS A 236 11.08 13.18 5.74
C HIS A 236 11.68 14.15 6.77
N GLY A 237 12.29 13.63 7.84
CA GLY A 237 13.03 14.40 8.83
C GLY A 237 12.20 15.54 9.46
N ASP A 238 12.74 16.76 9.47
CA ASP A 238 12.08 17.93 10.07
C ASP A 238 10.78 18.30 9.36
N GLU A 239 10.74 18.20 8.04
CA GLU A 239 9.53 18.48 7.26
C GLU A 239 8.40 17.52 7.65
N LEU A 240 8.70 16.22 7.80
CA LEU A 240 7.72 15.24 8.25
C LEU A 240 7.24 15.51 9.67
N ARG A 241 8.13 15.91 10.58
CA ARG A 241 7.78 16.32 11.95
C ARG A 241 6.86 17.55 11.96
N GLN A 242 7.13 18.53 11.10
CA GLN A 242 6.26 19.71 10.93
C GLN A 242 4.89 19.33 10.36
N LEU A 243 4.84 18.45 9.35
CA LEU A 243 3.59 17.96 8.79
C LEU A 243 2.75 17.23 9.82
N ARG A 244 3.35 16.31 10.59
CA ARG A 244 2.70 15.60 11.70
C ARG A 244 2.16 16.58 12.75
N GLY A 245 2.94 17.59 13.08
CA GLY A 245 2.60 18.58 14.11
C GLY A 245 2.40 17.93 15.49
N LYS A 246 1.32 18.34 16.18
CA LYS A 246 0.91 17.82 17.49
C LYS A 246 -0.15 16.74 17.42
N ALA A 247 -0.33 16.08 16.25
CA ALA A 247 -1.32 15.01 16.12
C ALA A 247 -0.98 13.86 17.09
N ALA A 248 -2.00 13.36 17.77
CA ALA A 248 -1.88 12.17 18.61
C ALA A 248 -1.91 10.91 17.74
N SER A 249 -1.23 9.86 18.17
CA SER A 249 -1.33 8.52 17.60
C SER A 249 -2.77 7.96 17.69
N VAL A 250 -3.04 6.90 16.97
CA VAL A 250 -4.32 6.18 16.99
C VAL A 250 -4.14 4.89 17.77
N SER A 251 -5.04 4.60 18.69
CA SER A 251 -5.07 3.33 19.45
C SER A 251 -6.33 2.52 19.12
N ASP A 252 -6.34 1.26 19.52
CA ASP A 252 -7.52 0.39 19.38
C ASP A 252 -8.75 0.86 20.15
N ALA A 253 -8.56 1.76 21.13
CA ALA A 253 -9.67 2.37 21.87
C ALA A 253 -10.41 3.45 21.07
N GLU A 254 -9.87 3.85 19.93
CA GLU A 254 -10.42 4.91 19.06
C GLU A 254 -10.63 4.38 17.64
N GLU A 255 -11.87 4.43 17.15
CA GLU A 255 -12.13 4.15 15.74
C GLU A 255 -11.82 5.39 14.90
N LEU A 256 -10.78 5.29 14.08
CA LEU A 256 -10.39 6.35 13.13
C LEU A 256 -10.22 5.75 11.72
N PRO A 257 -11.28 5.63 10.93
CA PRO A 257 -11.16 5.27 9.51
C PRO A 257 -10.53 6.43 8.74
N SER A 258 -9.88 6.13 7.61
CA SER A 258 -9.48 7.17 6.68
C SER A 258 -10.72 7.87 6.08
N PRO A 259 -10.60 9.14 5.64
CA PRO A 259 -11.74 9.86 5.08
C PRO A 259 -12.23 9.21 3.78
N VAL A 260 -13.52 9.28 3.55
CA VAL A 260 -14.15 8.88 2.29
C VAL A 260 -13.75 9.89 1.20
N PRO A 261 -13.30 9.44 0.01
CA PRO A 261 -13.09 10.33 -1.12
C PRO A 261 -14.38 11.07 -1.49
N PRO A 262 -14.29 12.34 -1.92
CA PRO A 262 -15.43 13.03 -2.50
C PRO A 262 -15.91 12.35 -3.80
N ASP A 263 -17.20 12.48 -4.11
CA ASP A 263 -17.83 11.81 -5.27
C ASP A 263 -17.16 12.17 -6.62
N ASP A 264 -16.67 13.41 -6.75
CA ASP A 264 -15.95 13.88 -7.94
C ASP A 264 -14.57 13.23 -8.13
N VAL A 265 -14.01 12.63 -7.09
CA VAL A 265 -12.76 11.87 -7.15
C VAL A 265 -13.01 10.40 -7.49
N LEU A 266 -14.16 9.84 -7.07
CA LEU A 266 -14.52 8.44 -7.32
C LEU A 266 -14.86 8.15 -8.79
N GLY A 267 -15.22 9.18 -9.59
CA GLY A 267 -15.62 9.06 -10.99
C GLY A 267 -14.54 9.40 -12.02
N LEU A 268 -13.29 9.58 -11.63
CA LEU A 268 -12.20 10.06 -12.50
C LEU A 268 -11.32 8.95 -13.11
N PHE A 269 -11.88 7.72 -13.25
CA PHE A 269 -11.16 6.61 -13.90
C PHE A 269 -11.98 5.94 -14.96
#